data_4cbca37700c612170393ca92d293a983
#
_entry.id   4cbca37700c612170393ca92d293a983
#
_cell.length_a   1.000
_cell.length_b   1.000
_cell.length_c   1.000
_cell.angle_alpha   90.00
_cell.angle_beta   90.00
_cell.angle_gamma   90.00
#
_symmetry.space_group_name_H-M   'P 1'
#
loop_
_entity.id
_entity.type
_entity.pdbx_description
1 polymer ?
#
loop_
_entity_poly.entity_id
_entity_poly.type
_entity_poly.pdbx_seq_one_letter_code
_entity_poly.pdbx_strand_id
1 'polypeptide(L)'
;MTGTEVILIEGLQRQDRSAQQQMLDSYGRDVFAQIARLIPAIEDAEEVYQDVFVKVFRNIGKYDVEKSSLRTWVSRIAYNETISFLRKKPAAVISYEDHGIDAYALTDAEVEETFGRPNAETVQLIRAALKHLPPDERAIITMFYYEEMSLKEIAYVTESIPTTIASKLSRTRRKLCRIIKMIQS
;
A
#
# COMPACT_ATOMS: atom_id res chain seq x y z
N MET A 1 15.38 16.92 3.34
CA MET A 1 16.12 15.89 4.10
C MET A 1 16.67 16.50 5.38
N THR A 2 16.45 15.87 6.52
CA THR A 2 16.98 16.32 7.82
C THR A 2 18.44 15.85 7.98
N GLY A 3 19.23 16.56 8.82
CA GLY A 3 20.62 16.13 9.10
C GLY A 3 20.70 14.70 9.66
N THR A 4 19.69 14.27 10.41
CA THR A 4 19.58 12.91 10.95
C THR A 4 19.41 11.86 9.86
N GLU A 5 18.61 12.16 8.79
CA GLU A 5 18.46 11.24 7.65
C GLU A 5 19.75 11.09 6.84
N VAL A 6 20.54 12.16 6.70
CA VAL A 6 21.85 12.08 6.02
C VAL A 6 22.77 11.10 6.75
N ILE A 7 22.90 11.27 8.08
CA ILE A 7 23.75 10.41 8.91
C ILE A 7 23.27 8.94 8.84
N LEU A 8 21.95 8.72 8.87
CA LEU A 8 21.38 7.39 8.74
C LEU A 8 21.74 6.75 7.40
N ILE A 9 21.56 7.47 6.30
CA ILE A 9 21.86 6.96 4.95
C ILE A 9 23.35 6.65 4.79
N GLU A 10 24.23 7.54 5.24
CA GLU A 10 25.68 7.30 5.23
C GLU A 10 26.09 6.07 6.06
N GLY A 11 25.49 5.91 7.25
CA GLY A 11 25.71 4.75 8.08
C GLY A 11 25.25 3.44 7.41
N LEU A 12 24.07 3.48 6.78
CA LEU A 12 23.54 2.33 6.03
C LEU A 12 24.44 1.97 4.83
N GLN A 13 24.97 2.95 4.10
CA GLN A 13 25.91 2.72 3.00
C GLN A 13 27.23 2.09 3.44
N ARG A 14 27.66 2.40 4.67
CA ARG A 14 28.83 1.76 5.33
C ARG A 14 28.50 0.42 5.96
N GLN A 15 27.26 -0.05 5.87
CA GLN A 15 26.76 -1.28 6.50
C GLN A 15 26.88 -1.25 8.04
N ASP A 16 26.76 -0.08 8.65
CA ASP A 16 26.80 0.09 10.10
C ASP A 16 25.57 -0.55 10.75
N ARG A 17 25.81 -1.42 11.73
CA ARG A 17 24.74 -2.12 12.46
C ARG A 17 23.83 -1.17 13.23
N SER A 18 24.38 -0.08 13.78
CA SER A 18 23.59 0.91 14.52
C SER A 18 22.64 1.66 13.58
N ALA A 19 23.08 2.01 12.37
CA ALA A 19 22.25 2.60 11.35
C ALA A 19 21.17 1.63 10.84
N GLN A 20 21.49 0.34 10.70
CA GLN A 20 20.51 -0.69 10.34
C GLN A 20 19.44 -0.82 11.43
N GLN A 21 19.82 -0.85 12.71
CA GLN A 21 18.87 -0.88 13.82
C GLN A 21 17.99 0.38 13.85
N GLN A 22 18.58 1.56 13.69
CA GLN A 22 17.83 2.82 13.61
C GLN A 22 16.83 2.83 12.45
N MET A 23 17.20 2.25 11.31
CA MET A 23 16.30 2.10 10.15
C MET A 23 15.10 1.21 10.48
N LEU A 24 15.32 0.07 11.14
CA LEU A 24 14.25 -0.84 11.58
C LEU A 24 13.34 -0.15 12.60
N ASP A 25 13.91 0.56 13.57
CA ASP A 25 13.15 1.26 14.62
C ASP A 25 12.29 2.39 14.04
N SER A 26 12.80 3.09 13.01
CA SER A 26 12.11 4.25 12.40
C SER A 26 11.05 3.86 11.38
N TYR A 27 11.27 2.82 10.60
CA TYR A 27 10.42 2.46 9.44
C TYR A 27 9.78 1.08 9.55
N GLY A 28 10.29 0.21 10.43
CA GLY A 28 9.86 -1.19 10.49
C GLY A 28 8.37 -1.37 10.76
N ARG A 29 7.82 -0.60 11.69
CA ARG A 29 6.39 -0.65 12.03
C ARG A 29 5.50 -0.28 10.84
N ASP A 30 5.83 0.79 10.12
CA ASP A 30 5.06 1.25 8.97
C ASP A 30 5.14 0.25 7.82
N VAL A 31 6.34 -0.28 7.54
CA VAL A 31 6.57 -1.31 6.52
C VAL A 31 5.79 -2.58 6.84
N PHE A 32 5.85 -3.06 8.08
CA PHE A 32 5.10 -4.25 8.47
C PHE A 32 3.58 -4.03 8.34
N ALA A 33 3.08 -2.87 8.77
CA ALA A 33 1.68 -2.52 8.63
C ALA A 33 1.23 -2.46 7.15
N GLN A 34 2.07 -1.92 6.26
CA GLN A 34 1.81 -1.90 4.82
C GLN A 34 1.68 -3.33 4.25
N ILE A 35 2.59 -4.23 4.61
CA ILE A 35 2.59 -5.63 4.17
C ILE A 35 1.37 -6.36 4.73
N ALA A 36 1.12 -6.28 6.03
CA ALA A 36 0.06 -7.01 6.73
C ALA A 36 -1.37 -6.62 6.27
N ARG A 37 -1.55 -5.40 5.74
CA ARG A 37 -2.82 -5.01 5.10
C ARG A 37 -3.10 -5.78 3.80
N LEU A 38 -2.07 -6.28 3.15
CA LEU A 38 -2.18 -7.02 1.89
C LEU A 38 -2.04 -8.53 2.09
N ILE A 39 -1.22 -8.96 3.05
CA ILE A 39 -0.95 -10.36 3.39
C ILE A 39 -1.48 -10.64 4.81
N PRO A 40 -2.65 -11.31 4.95
CA PRO A 40 -3.27 -11.54 6.26
C PRO A 40 -2.55 -12.60 7.11
N ALA A 41 -1.85 -13.56 6.49
CA ALA A 41 -1.08 -14.58 7.21
C ALA A 41 0.18 -13.93 7.79
N ILE A 42 0.34 -14.02 9.12
CA ILE A 42 1.40 -13.30 9.82
C ILE A 42 2.79 -13.83 9.45
N GLU A 43 2.92 -15.13 9.29
CA GLU A 43 4.17 -15.80 8.93
C GLU A 43 4.63 -15.36 7.52
N ASP A 44 3.69 -15.29 6.57
CA ASP A 44 3.95 -14.81 5.22
C ASP A 44 4.33 -13.30 5.21
N ALA A 45 3.67 -12.51 6.05
CA ALA A 45 3.97 -11.09 6.18
C ALA A 45 5.36 -10.85 6.80
N GLU A 46 5.77 -11.66 7.78
CA GLU A 46 7.10 -11.62 8.39
C GLU A 46 8.19 -12.03 7.39
N GLU A 47 7.95 -13.04 6.55
CA GLU A 47 8.87 -13.43 5.48
C GLU A 47 9.11 -12.26 4.52
N VAL A 48 8.03 -11.66 4.01
CA VAL A 48 8.13 -10.50 3.10
C VAL A 48 8.79 -9.31 3.77
N TYR A 49 8.50 -9.05 5.06
CA TYR A 49 9.13 -7.99 5.83
C TYR A 49 10.66 -8.15 5.91
N GLN A 50 11.15 -9.36 6.16
CA GLN A 50 12.57 -9.66 6.19
C GLN A 50 13.21 -9.42 4.80
N ASP A 51 12.57 -9.91 3.74
CA ASP A 51 13.03 -9.71 2.37
C ASP A 51 13.11 -8.22 1.99
N VAL A 52 12.14 -7.42 2.43
CA VAL A 52 12.14 -5.96 2.22
C VAL A 52 13.39 -5.33 2.83
N PHE A 53 13.69 -5.60 4.11
CA PHE A 53 14.84 -4.97 4.76
C PHE A 53 16.18 -5.48 4.25
N VAL A 54 16.28 -6.75 3.87
CA VAL A 54 17.45 -7.26 3.13
C VAL A 54 17.66 -6.47 1.83
N LYS A 55 16.59 -6.19 1.08
CA LYS A 55 16.68 -5.39 -0.16
C LYS A 55 16.97 -3.91 0.11
N VAL A 56 16.37 -3.33 1.15
CA VAL A 56 16.66 -1.95 1.57
C VAL A 56 18.16 -1.80 1.86
N PHE A 57 18.73 -2.66 2.69
CA PHE A 57 20.14 -2.57 3.06
C PHE A 57 21.08 -2.82 1.88
N ARG A 58 20.75 -3.76 0.98
CA ARG A 58 21.55 -4.03 -0.23
C ARG A 58 21.49 -2.92 -1.26
N ASN A 59 20.39 -2.17 -1.31
CA ASN A 59 20.15 -1.18 -2.37
C ASN A 59 20.18 0.27 -1.88
N ILE A 60 20.53 0.54 -0.64
CA ILE A 60 20.56 1.92 -0.10
C ILE A 60 21.47 2.85 -0.92
N GLY A 61 22.52 2.34 -1.52
CA GLY A 61 23.39 3.10 -2.42
C GLY A 61 22.72 3.57 -3.72
N LYS A 62 21.52 3.04 -4.05
CA LYS A 62 20.70 3.47 -5.20
C LYS A 62 19.61 4.48 -4.81
N TYR A 63 19.49 4.79 -3.51
CA TYR A 63 18.54 5.80 -3.07
C TYR A 63 18.95 7.18 -3.56
N ASP A 64 17.98 7.90 -4.08
CA ASP A 64 18.16 9.23 -4.66
C ASP A 64 17.11 10.17 -4.03
N VAL A 65 17.60 11.11 -3.21
CA VAL A 65 16.79 12.09 -2.49
C VAL A 65 16.02 13.03 -3.41
N GLU A 66 16.53 13.27 -4.62
CA GLU A 66 15.88 14.13 -5.61
C GLU A 66 14.61 13.48 -6.20
N LYS A 67 14.51 12.16 -6.11
CA LYS A 67 13.37 11.39 -6.66
C LYS A 67 12.25 11.18 -5.66
N SER A 68 12.58 10.94 -4.39
CA SER A 68 11.57 10.66 -3.35
C SER A 68 12.14 10.78 -1.94
N SER A 69 11.26 10.86 -0.93
CA SER A 69 11.66 10.68 0.46
C SER A 69 12.15 9.26 0.72
N LEU A 70 12.98 9.06 1.76
CA LEU A 70 13.43 7.74 2.18
C LEU A 70 12.24 6.82 2.52
N ARG A 71 11.20 7.35 3.17
CA ARG A 71 9.95 6.64 3.46
C ARG A 71 9.30 6.12 2.18
N THR A 72 9.13 6.97 1.16
CA THR A 72 8.50 6.60 -0.11
C THR A 72 9.35 5.58 -0.88
N TRP A 73 10.68 5.69 -0.83
CA TRP A 73 11.58 4.74 -1.45
C TRP A 73 11.50 3.35 -0.79
N VAL A 74 11.45 3.29 0.54
CA VAL A 74 11.26 2.04 1.28
C VAL A 74 9.89 1.42 0.99
N SER A 75 8.83 2.24 0.99
CA SER A 75 7.47 1.78 0.62
C SER A 75 7.41 1.18 -0.79
N ARG A 76 8.20 1.70 -1.74
CA ARG A 76 8.30 1.11 -3.08
C ARG A 76 8.90 -0.30 -3.04
N ILE A 77 9.93 -0.51 -2.23
CA ILE A 77 10.52 -1.85 -2.06
C ILE A 77 9.49 -2.78 -1.41
N ALA A 78 8.83 -2.33 -0.35
CA ALA A 78 7.79 -3.09 0.34
C ALA A 78 6.62 -3.47 -0.58
N TYR A 79 6.12 -2.52 -1.36
CA TYR A 79 5.07 -2.78 -2.36
C TYR A 79 5.49 -3.85 -3.37
N ASN A 80 6.67 -3.70 -3.98
CA ASN A 80 7.15 -4.62 -5.00
C ASN A 80 7.34 -6.04 -4.47
N GLU A 81 7.88 -6.20 -3.25
CA GLU A 81 8.02 -7.51 -2.62
C GLU A 81 6.66 -8.13 -2.30
N THR A 82 5.76 -7.34 -1.72
CA THR A 82 4.41 -7.80 -1.37
C THR A 82 3.63 -8.26 -2.61
N ILE A 83 3.62 -7.47 -3.68
CA ILE A 83 2.94 -7.83 -4.92
C ILE A 83 3.60 -9.04 -5.59
N SER A 84 4.93 -9.13 -5.56
CA SER A 84 5.67 -10.28 -6.09
C SER A 84 5.33 -11.56 -5.33
N PHE A 85 5.25 -11.50 -4.01
CA PHE A 85 4.83 -12.61 -3.16
C PHE A 85 3.40 -13.06 -3.49
N LEU A 86 2.45 -12.13 -3.55
CA LEU A 86 1.05 -12.42 -3.84
C LEU A 86 0.82 -13.00 -5.24
N ARG A 87 1.66 -12.64 -6.21
CA ARG A 87 1.61 -13.25 -7.55
C ARG A 87 2.10 -14.69 -7.56
N LYS A 88 3.07 -15.03 -6.72
CA LYS A 88 3.60 -16.41 -6.60
C LYS A 88 2.67 -17.32 -5.80
N LYS A 89 1.97 -16.76 -4.81
CA LYS A 89 1.05 -17.47 -3.93
C LYS A 89 -0.34 -16.82 -4.06
N PRO A 90 -1.04 -17.06 -5.19
CA PRO A 90 -2.36 -16.48 -5.37
C PRO A 90 -3.28 -17.06 -4.30
N ALA A 91 -3.65 -16.25 -3.30
CA ALA A 91 -4.81 -16.56 -2.50
C ALA A 91 -5.99 -16.67 -3.45
N ALA A 92 -6.94 -17.59 -3.15
CA ALA A 92 -8.21 -17.62 -3.85
C ALA A 92 -8.89 -16.24 -3.64
N VAL A 93 -8.60 -15.31 -4.51
CA VAL A 93 -9.37 -14.07 -4.60
C VAL A 93 -10.73 -14.55 -5.05
N ILE A 94 -11.73 -14.44 -4.18
CA ILE A 94 -13.11 -14.49 -4.64
C ILE A 94 -13.25 -13.26 -5.51
N SER A 95 -12.88 -13.42 -6.77
CA SER A 95 -13.13 -12.41 -7.78
C SER A 95 -14.64 -12.26 -7.83
N TYR A 96 -15.15 -11.18 -7.31
CA TYR A 96 -16.42 -10.68 -7.79
C TYR A 96 -16.14 -10.27 -9.23
N GLU A 97 -16.21 -11.27 -10.14
CA GLU A 97 -16.15 -11.02 -11.57
C GLU A 97 -17.22 -9.98 -11.88
N ASP A 98 -16.93 -9.10 -12.78
CA ASP A 98 -17.69 -7.89 -13.18
C ASP A 98 -19.15 -8.18 -13.64
N HIS A 99 -19.61 -9.43 -13.52
CA HIS A 99 -20.91 -9.93 -13.92
C HIS A 99 -21.98 -9.48 -12.90
N GLY A 100 -22.50 -8.28 -13.12
CA GLY A 100 -23.59 -7.70 -12.33
C GLY A 100 -23.22 -6.47 -11.49
N ILE A 101 -21.94 -6.13 -11.39
CA ILE A 101 -21.49 -4.94 -10.64
C ILE A 101 -21.95 -3.63 -11.33
N ASP A 102 -22.17 -3.65 -12.63
CA ASP A 102 -22.65 -2.48 -13.39
C ASP A 102 -24.16 -2.17 -13.17
N ALA A 103 -24.90 -3.05 -12.49
CA ALA A 103 -26.32 -2.83 -12.20
C ALA A 103 -26.59 -1.67 -11.23
N TYR A 104 -25.56 -1.24 -10.46
CA TYR A 104 -25.68 -0.13 -9.53
C TYR A 104 -25.02 1.11 -10.11
N ALA A 105 -25.81 2.02 -10.69
CA ALA A 105 -25.35 3.36 -11.00
C ALA A 105 -25.01 4.09 -9.69
N LEU A 106 -23.73 4.38 -9.46
CA LEU A 106 -23.25 5.13 -8.29
C LEU A 106 -22.98 6.57 -8.70
N THR A 107 -23.52 7.50 -7.93
CA THR A 107 -23.20 8.91 -8.04
C THR A 107 -21.89 9.23 -7.32
N ASP A 108 -21.20 10.31 -7.72
CA ASP A 108 -20.00 10.77 -7.01
C ASP A 108 -20.32 11.16 -5.56
N ALA A 109 -21.54 11.64 -5.27
CA ALA A 109 -21.99 11.96 -3.93
C ALA A 109 -22.03 10.72 -3.01
N GLU A 110 -22.55 9.57 -3.48
CA GLU A 110 -22.57 8.32 -2.70
C GLU A 110 -21.18 7.78 -2.42
N VAL A 111 -20.26 7.94 -3.38
CA VAL A 111 -18.84 7.57 -3.18
C VAL A 111 -18.22 8.47 -2.12
N GLU A 112 -18.46 9.77 -2.17
CA GLU A 112 -17.91 10.72 -1.20
C GLU A 112 -18.51 10.51 0.20
N GLU A 113 -19.79 10.21 0.31
CA GLU A 113 -20.43 9.86 1.58
C GLU A 113 -19.76 8.65 2.24
N THR A 114 -19.43 7.62 1.45
CA THR A 114 -18.78 6.41 1.96
C THR A 114 -17.35 6.68 2.45
N PHE A 115 -16.59 7.54 1.78
CA PHE A 115 -15.17 7.75 2.06
C PHE A 115 -14.84 9.06 2.78
N GLY A 116 -15.73 10.06 2.76
CA GLY A 116 -15.45 11.39 3.29
C GLY A 116 -15.32 11.42 4.81
N ARG A 117 -16.30 10.85 5.53
CA ARG A 117 -16.30 10.73 6.99
C ARG A 117 -16.94 9.42 7.43
N PRO A 118 -16.29 8.29 7.24
CA PRO A 118 -16.87 6.99 7.55
C PRO A 118 -17.03 6.84 9.08
N ASN A 119 -18.20 6.37 9.52
CA ASN A 119 -18.42 5.92 10.88
C ASN A 119 -17.78 4.54 11.13
N ALA A 120 -17.82 4.04 12.37
CA ALA A 120 -17.18 2.76 12.73
C ALA A 120 -17.73 1.56 11.93
N GLU A 121 -19.03 1.56 11.64
CA GLU A 121 -19.68 0.52 10.83
C GLU A 121 -19.21 0.58 9.38
N THR A 122 -19.21 1.76 8.77
CA THR A 122 -18.70 1.98 7.40
C THR A 122 -17.23 1.57 7.29
N VAL A 123 -16.40 1.85 8.29
CA VAL A 123 -14.98 1.40 8.32
C VAL A 123 -14.88 -0.12 8.29
N GLN A 124 -15.74 -0.84 9.03
CA GLN A 124 -15.74 -2.30 9.01
C GLN A 124 -16.19 -2.86 7.64
N LEU A 125 -17.20 -2.25 7.04
CA LEU A 125 -17.66 -2.62 5.69
C LEU A 125 -16.57 -2.38 4.63
N ILE A 126 -15.88 -1.24 4.70
CA ILE A 126 -14.73 -0.95 3.82
C ILE A 126 -13.65 -2.03 4.00
N ARG A 127 -13.31 -2.40 5.24
CA ARG A 127 -12.32 -3.45 5.51
C ARG A 127 -12.72 -4.81 4.95
N ALA A 128 -13.99 -5.17 5.06
CA ALA A 128 -14.52 -6.40 4.47
C ALA A 128 -14.45 -6.35 2.95
N ALA A 129 -14.89 -5.26 2.34
CA ALA A 129 -14.89 -5.07 0.90
C ALA A 129 -13.48 -5.04 0.28
N LEU A 130 -12.47 -4.52 1.00
CA LEU A 130 -11.08 -4.49 0.55
C LEU A 130 -10.52 -5.90 0.27
N LYS A 131 -11.00 -6.93 0.98
CA LYS A 131 -10.55 -8.32 0.77
C LYS A 131 -10.95 -8.87 -0.60
N HIS A 132 -11.94 -8.27 -1.24
CA HIS A 132 -12.44 -8.66 -2.56
C HIS A 132 -11.79 -7.91 -3.72
N LEU A 133 -10.89 -6.97 -3.43
CA LEU A 133 -10.13 -6.26 -4.45
C LEU A 133 -8.88 -7.04 -4.87
N PRO A 134 -8.47 -6.92 -6.15
CA PRO A 134 -7.13 -7.31 -6.57
C PRO A 134 -6.05 -6.65 -5.70
N PRO A 135 -4.91 -7.32 -5.47
CA PRO A 135 -3.86 -6.81 -4.58
C PRO A 135 -3.35 -5.41 -4.93
N ASP A 136 -3.20 -5.09 -6.21
CA ASP A 136 -2.73 -3.79 -6.70
C ASP A 136 -3.77 -2.67 -6.46
N GLU A 137 -5.06 -2.94 -6.68
CA GLU A 137 -6.14 -2.01 -6.36
C GLU A 137 -6.23 -1.76 -4.85
N ARG A 138 -6.15 -2.83 -4.05
CA ARG A 138 -6.14 -2.75 -2.59
C ARG A 138 -4.95 -1.95 -2.08
N ALA A 139 -3.77 -2.15 -2.66
CA ALA A 139 -2.56 -1.40 -2.29
C ALA A 139 -2.72 0.10 -2.55
N ILE A 140 -3.28 0.53 -3.68
CA ILE A 140 -3.49 1.94 -4.00
C ILE A 140 -4.43 2.59 -2.97
N ILE A 141 -5.54 1.95 -2.63
CA ILE A 141 -6.47 2.44 -1.60
C ILE A 141 -5.76 2.54 -0.25
N THR A 142 -4.97 1.51 0.12
CA THR A 142 -4.25 1.48 1.38
C THR A 142 -3.22 2.61 1.48
N MET A 143 -2.41 2.81 0.46
CA MET A 143 -1.43 3.89 0.40
C MET A 143 -2.08 5.27 0.49
N PHE A 144 -3.22 5.48 -0.17
CA PHE A 144 -3.89 6.77 -0.17
C PHE A 144 -4.57 7.09 1.17
N TYR A 145 -5.35 6.15 1.75
CA TYR A 145 -6.18 6.41 2.93
C TYR A 145 -5.53 6.08 4.27
N TYR A 146 -4.62 5.10 4.32
CA TYR A 146 -3.98 4.69 5.57
C TYR A 146 -2.55 5.22 5.73
N GLU A 147 -1.85 5.40 4.62
CA GLU A 147 -0.48 5.89 4.62
C GLU A 147 -0.38 7.37 4.23
N GLU A 148 -1.54 7.98 3.88
CA GLU A 148 -1.69 9.39 3.53
C GLU A 148 -0.74 9.85 2.40
N MET A 149 -0.42 8.91 1.49
CA MET A 149 0.46 9.19 0.37
C MET A 149 -0.23 10.06 -0.69
N SER A 150 0.50 11.02 -1.21
CA SER A 150 0.07 11.79 -2.38
C SER A 150 0.02 10.92 -3.65
N LEU A 151 -0.76 11.35 -4.65
CA LEU A 151 -0.82 10.66 -5.94
C LEU A 151 0.56 10.55 -6.62
N LYS A 152 1.46 11.52 -6.38
CA LYS A 152 2.84 11.49 -6.90
C LYS A 152 3.66 10.40 -6.23
N GLU A 153 3.56 10.24 -4.92
CA GLU A 153 4.25 9.20 -4.17
C GLU A 153 3.75 7.81 -4.55
N ILE A 154 2.42 7.63 -4.64
CA ILE A 154 1.83 6.36 -5.09
C ILE A 154 2.28 6.03 -6.52
N ALA A 155 2.32 7.02 -7.40
CA ALA A 155 2.82 6.84 -8.77
C ALA A 155 4.29 6.40 -8.79
N TYR A 156 5.13 6.99 -7.94
CA TYR A 156 6.53 6.57 -7.78
C TYR A 156 6.63 5.13 -7.25
N VAL A 157 5.85 4.78 -6.22
CA VAL A 157 5.83 3.43 -5.62
C VAL A 157 5.40 2.38 -6.63
N THR A 158 4.37 2.65 -7.43
CA THR A 158 3.76 1.70 -8.38
C THR A 158 4.33 1.78 -9.80
N GLU A 159 5.39 2.57 -10.02
CA GLU A 159 5.99 2.82 -11.35
C GLU A 159 4.98 3.28 -12.40
N SER A 160 4.10 4.19 -12.00
CA SER A 160 3.01 4.72 -12.80
C SER A 160 3.09 6.25 -12.93
N ILE A 161 2.08 6.88 -13.49
CA ILE A 161 1.96 8.35 -13.53
C ILE A 161 0.78 8.81 -12.66
N PRO A 162 0.83 10.03 -12.08
CA PRO A 162 -0.19 10.50 -11.13
C PRO A 162 -1.62 10.50 -11.69
N THR A 163 -1.80 10.80 -12.97
CA THR A 163 -3.11 10.78 -13.63
C THR A 163 -3.69 9.36 -13.73
N THR A 164 -2.84 8.36 -13.97
CA THR A 164 -3.25 6.95 -13.96
C THR A 164 -3.66 6.52 -12.55
N ILE A 165 -2.92 6.94 -11.51
CA ILE A 165 -3.28 6.64 -10.13
C ILE A 165 -4.61 7.30 -9.74
N ALA A 166 -4.83 8.56 -10.11
CA ALA A 166 -6.10 9.24 -9.87
C ALA A 166 -7.29 8.48 -10.50
N SER A 167 -7.13 8.04 -11.75
CA SER A 167 -8.16 7.28 -12.46
C SER A 167 -8.38 5.89 -11.83
N LYS A 168 -7.33 5.19 -11.43
CA LYS A 168 -7.42 3.90 -10.71
C LYS A 168 -8.12 4.09 -9.37
N LEU A 169 -7.72 5.09 -8.59
CA LEU A 169 -8.30 5.38 -7.28
C LEU A 169 -9.82 5.65 -7.39
N SER A 170 -10.23 6.47 -8.35
CA SER A 170 -11.66 6.76 -8.60
C SER A 170 -12.44 5.48 -8.94
N ARG A 171 -11.94 4.66 -9.86
CA ARG A 171 -12.60 3.39 -10.24
C ARG A 171 -12.66 2.41 -9.06
N THR A 172 -11.57 2.28 -8.31
CA THR A 172 -11.52 1.37 -7.16
C THR A 172 -12.47 1.82 -6.03
N ARG A 173 -12.60 3.13 -5.78
CA ARG A 173 -13.59 3.67 -4.83
C ARG A 173 -15.01 3.27 -5.22
N ARG A 174 -15.39 3.44 -6.49
CA ARG A 174 -16.71 3.03 -7.00
C ARG A 174 -16.92 1.52 -6.87
N LYS A 175 -15.91 0.72 -7.20
CA LYS A 175 -15.96 -0.74 -7.03
C LYS A 175 -16.19 -1.13 -5.57
N LEU A 176 -15.48 -0.50 -4.64
CA LEU A 176 -15.67 -0.75 -3.19
C LEU A 176 -17.08 -0.39 -2.73
N CYS A 177 -17.64 0.75 -3.15
CA CYS A 177 -19.02 1.11 -2.80
C CYS A 177 -20.03 0.07 -3.28
N ARG A 178 -19.84 -0.47 -4.50
CA ARG A 178 -20.70 -1.55 -5.03
C ARG A 178 -20.59 -2.83 -4.20
N ILE A 179 -19.37 -3.23 -3.84
CA ILE A 179 -19.13 -4.41 -2.98
C ILE A 179 -19.79 -4.20 -1.60
N ILE A 180 -19.68 -3.01 -1.02
CA ILE A 180 -20.33 -2.68 0.26
C ILE A 180 -21.85 -2.83 0.15
N LYS A 181 -22.47 -2.28 -0.89
CA LYS A 181 -23.93 -2.44 -1.12
C LYS A 181 -24.33 -3.91 -1.25
N MET A 182 -23.53 -4.74 -1.90
CA MET A 182 -23.78 -6.19 -2.00
C MET A 182 -23.63 -6.93 -0.67
N ILE A 183 -22.70 -6.50 0.18
CA ILE A 183 -22.52 -7.10 1.52
C ILE A 183 -23.71 -6.76 2.46
N GLN A 184 -24.35 -5.61 2.24
CA GLN A 184 -25.47 -5.12 3.05
C GLN A 184 -26.86 -5.65 2.57
N SER A 185 -26.92 -6.22 1.37
CA SER A 185 -28.13 -6.81 0.76
C SER A 185 -28.34 -8.25 1.19
#